data_3400ffa8a0398ba4959429c56ac069ee
#
_entry.id   3400ffa8a0398ba4959429c56ac069ee
#
_cell.length_a   1.000
_cell.length_b   1.000
_cell.length_c   1.000
_cell.angle_alpha   90.00
_cell.angle_beta   90.00
_cell.angle_gamma   90.00
#
_symmetry.space_group_name_H-M   'P 1'
#
loop_
_entity.id
_entity.type
_entity.pdbx_description
1 polymer ?
#
loop_
_entity_poly.entity_id
_entity_poly.type
_entity_poly.pdbx_seq_one_letter_code
_entity_poly.pdbx_strand_id
1 'polypeptide(L)'
;MKMESLGESRWGQVVVYPNVSATVLAEVTVEGKAVSRGSVVAAFVGDELRGQQEVVLAKGVSYLTLNVNLQEEEVVIFRLWERESGKNYSAGNSMKLEMGETHGTVNNFVKFDWRVEGPQVVLSHSRSPFGINFESELSQYYQLEKSSDLINWSVVEIILGSGKNIQHGGVNEEGSKVFYRLRVLKIIE
;
A
#
# COMPACT_ATOMS: atom_id res chain seq x y z
N MET A 1 -5.43 1.08 -37.81
CA MET A 1 -4.64 1.50 -36.64
C MET A 1 -5.21 0.72 -35.46
N LYS A 2 -4.55 -0.39 -35.06
CA LYS A 2 -4.98 -1.20 -33.91
C LYS A 2 -4.67 -0.38 -32.66
N MET A 3 -5.70 -0.05 -31.89
CA MET A 3 -5.53 0.37 -30.51
C MET A 3 -4.98 -0.86 -29.76
N GLU A 4 -3.72 -0.79 -29.33
CA GLU A 4 -3.20 -1.72 -28.36
C GLU A 4 -4.03 -1.54 -27.10
N SER A 5 -4.67 -2.63 -26.66
CA SER A 5 -5.37 -2.69 -25.39
C SER A 5 -4.37 -2.30 -24.31
N LEU A 6 -4.72 -1.33 -23.48
CA LEU A 6 -4.07 -1.08 -22.19
C LEU A 6 -3.85 -2.44 -21.52
N GLY A 7 -2.56 -2.78 -21.32
CA GLY A 7 -2.16 -4.10 -20.84
C GLY A 7 -3.00 -4.54 -19.63
N GLU A 8 -3.25 -5.84 -19.56
CA GLU A 8 -4.01 -6.43 -18.47
C GLU A 8 -3.53 -5.83 -17.14
N SER A 9 -4.47 -5.23 -16.41
CA SER A 9 -4.22 -4.64 -15.10
C SER A 9 -3.54 -5.69 -14.21
N ARG A 10 -2.28 -5.47 -13.88
CA ARG A 10 -1.49 -6.41 -13.07
C ARG A 10 -2.11 -6.68 -11.70
N TRP A 11 -2.87 -5.72 -11.20
CA TRP A 11 -3.45 -5.71 -9.87
C TRP A 11 -4.95 -6.06 -9.87
N GLY A 12 -5.55 -6.31 -11.04
CA GLY A 12 -6.98 -6.57 -11.19
C GLY A 12 -7.77 -5.34 -11.63
N GLN A 13 -9.07 -5.39 -11.45
CA GLN A 13 -9.99 -4.33 -11.85
C GLN A 13 -10.06 -3.23 -10.78
N VAL A 14 -9.97 -1.97 -11.22
CA VAL A 14 -10.17 -0.82 -10.33
C VAL A 14 -11.63 -0.72 -9.92
N VAL A 15 -11.86 -0.64 -8.61
CA VAL A 15 -13.18 -0.34 -8.05
C VAL A 15 -13.44 1.15 -8.15
N VAL A 16 -14.51 1.54 -8.82
CA VAL A 16 -14.89 2.93 -9.06
C VAL A 16 -16.12 3.26 -8.24
N TYR A 17 -16.08 4.38 -7.53
CA TYR A 17 -17.21 4.94 -6.79
C TYR A 17 -17.74 6.18 -7.51
N PRO A 18 -19.05 6.52 -7.34
CA PRO A 18 -19.65 7.69 -8.00
C PRO A 18 -19.25 9.04 -7.38
N ASN A 19 -18.10 9.08 -6.72
CA ASN A 19 -17.55 10.23 -6.01
C ASN A 19 -16.39 10.83 -6.78
N VAL A 20 -15.94 12.04 -6.36
CA VAL A 20 -14.78 12.70 -6.92
C VAL A 20 -13.52 12.01 -6.40
N SER A 21 -12.64 11.57 -7.32
CA SER A 21 -11.36 10.94 -6.96
C SER A 21 -10.41 11.94 -6.32
N ALA A 22 -9.56 11.46 -5.41
CA ALA A 22 -8.34 12.19 -5.05
C ALA A 22 -7.29 12.02 -6.15
N THR A 23 -6.40 13.01 -6.27
CA THR A 23 -5.28 12.99 -7.23
C THR A 23 -3.96 13.07 -6.48
N VAL A 24 -3.02 12.18 -6.80
CA VAL A 24 -1.68 12.19 -6.21
C VAL A 24 -0.63 12.34 -7.30
N LEU A 25 0.16 13.42 -7.22
CA LEU A 25 1.34 13.63 -8.05
C LEU A 25 2.57 13.20 -7.23
N ALA A 26 3.18 12.10 -7.62
CA ALA A 26 4.26 11.52 -6.84
C ALA A 26 5.53 11.27 -7.67
N GLU A 27 6.68 11.50 -7.03
CA GLU A 27 7.96 10.94 -7.45
C GLU A 27 8.09 9.53 -6.85
N VAL A 28 8.58 8.59 -7.65
CA VAL A 28 8.59 7.16 -7.33
C VAL A 28 10.02 6.67 -7.30
N THR A 29 10.49 6.18 -6.15
CA THR A 29 11.85 5.65 -6.01
C THR A 29 11.86 4.32 -5.27
N VAL A 30 12.93 3.55 -5.45
CA VAL A 30 13.29 2.41 -4.62
C VAL A 30 14.69 2.69 -4.07
N GLU A 31 14.80 2.77 -2.74
CA GLU A 31 16.06 3.14 -2.05
C GLU A 31 16.67 4.44 -2.61
N GLY A 32 15.82 5.44 -2.86
CA GLY A 32 16.22 6.74 -3.39
C GLY A 32 16.60 6.74 -4.89
N LYS A 33 16.49 5.62 -5.59
CA LYS A 33 16.79 5.52 -7.03
C LYS A 33 15.49 5.54 -7.85
N ALA A 34 15.51 6.27 -8.95
CA ALA A 34 14.39 6.30 -9.88
C ALA A 34 14.07 4.89 -10.42
N VAL A 35 12.79 4.55 -10.51
CA VAL A 35 12.35 3.26 -11.06
C VAL A 35 12.24 3.32 -12.57
N SER A 36 12.27 2.16 -13.23
CA SER A 36 12.19 2.05 -14.67
C SER A 36 10.83 2.50 -15.22
N ARG A 37 10.84 3.07 -16.42
CA ARG A 37 9.61 3.39 -17.15
C ARG A 37 8.76 2.13 -17.34
N GLY A 38 7.46 2.27 -17.14
CA GLY A 38 6.52 1.17 -17.24
C GLY A 38 6.38 0.36 -15.97
N SER A 39 7.05 0.75 -14.87
CA SER A 39 6.69 0.31 -13.53
C SER A 39 5.29 0.83 -13.19
N VAL A 40 4.56 0.14 -12.33
CA VAL A 40 3.16 0.48 -12.01
C VAL A 40 2.99 0.70 -10.52
N VAL A 41 2.41 1.84 -10.16
CA VAL A 41 1.94 2.09 -8.80
C VAL A 41 0.44 1.85 -8.73
N ALA A 42 0.01 1.15 -7.71
CA ALA A 42 -1.38 0.85 -7.43
C ALA A 42 -1.77 1.35 -6.03
N ALA A 43 -2.96 1.92 -5.93
CA ALA A 43 -3.56 2.43 -4.69
C ALA A 43 -4.61 1.46 -4.18
N PHE A 44 -4.54 1.10 -2.91
CA PHE A 44 -5.46 0.17 -2.26
C PHE A 44 -6.08 0.76 -1.01
N VAL A 45 -7.34 0.42 -0.77
CA VAL A 45 -8.02 0.55 0.52
C VAL A 45 -8.44 -0.86 0.94
N GLY A 46 -7.84 -1.38 2.01
CA GLY A 46 -7.94 -2.82 2.30
C GLY A 46 -7.38 -3.65 1.14
N ASP A 47 -8.21 -4.54 0.61
CA ASP A 47 -7.89 -5.37 -0.56
C ASP A 47 -8.46 -4.82 -1.89
N GLU A 48 -9.18 -3.71 -1.85
CA GLU A 48 -9.76 -3.11 -3.05
C GLU A 48 -8.76 -2.22 -3.79
N LEU A 49 -8.57 -2.49 -5.07
CA LEU A 49 -7.80 -1.63 -5.98
C LEU A 49 -8.61 -0.38 -6.31
N ARG A 50 -8.16 0.79 -5.87
CA ARG A 50 -8.83 2.08 -6.02
C ARG A 50 -8.24 2.96 -7.13
N GLY A 51 -7.09 2.59 -7.65
CA GLY A 51 -6.42 3.27 -8.75
C GLY A 51 -5.10 2.60 -9.09
N GLN A 52 -4.63 2.77 -10.32
CA GLN A 52 -3.30 2.34 -10.73
C GLN A 52 -2.80 3.20 -11.88
N GLN A 53 -1.51 3.41 -11.94
CA GLN A 53 -0.87 4.24 -12.96
C GLN A 53 0.54 3.77 -13.28
N GLU A 54 0.85 3.78 -14.57
CA GLU A 54 2.22 3.55 -15.04
C GLU A 54 3.12 4.76 -14.75
N VAL A 55 4.34 4.45 -14.30
CA VAL A 55 5.36 5.45 -14.01
C VAL A 55 5.99 5.98 -15.28
N VAL A 56 6.13 7.30 -15.37
CA VAL A 56 6.87 8.01 -16.41
C VAL A 56 8.28 8.28 -15.91
N LEU A 57 9.27 7.98 -16.73
CA LEU A 57 10.67 8.33 -16.45
C LEU A 57 11.12 9.42 -17.43
N ALA A 58 11.49 10.58 -16.91
CA ALA A 58 12.02 11.68 -17.70
C ALA A 58 13.15 12.39 -16.95
N LYS A 59 14.27 12.64 -17.66
CA LYS A 59 15.46 13.33 -17.11
C LYS A 59 15.98 12.72 -15.80
N GLY A 60 15.89 11.39 -15.67
CA GLY A 60 16.34 10.68 -14.46
C GLY A 60 15.39 10.73 -13.27
N VAL A 61 14.20 11.33 -13.42
CA VAL A 61 13.15 11.36 -12.40
C VAL A 61 12.00 10.46 -12.84
N SER A 62 11.59 9.56 -11.97
CA SER A 62 10.41 8.72 -12.17
C SER A 62 9.23 9.31 -11.39
N TYR A 63 8.11 9.55 -12.06
CA TYR A 63 6.94 10.20 -11.48
C TYR A 63 5.64 9.69 -12.11
N LEU A 64 4.53 9.99 -11.44
CA LEU A 64 3.20 9.69 -11.94
C LEU A 64 2.15 10.70 -11.44
N THR A 65 1.00 10.68 -12.08
CA THR A 65 -0.24 11.28 -11.58
C THR A 65 -1.26 10.17 -11.44
N LEU A 66 -1.66 9.87 -10.23
CA LEU A 66 -2.56 8.76 -9.89
C LEU A 66 -3.89 9.30 -9.38
N ASN A 67 -4.99 8.90 -10.03
CA ASN A 67 -6.33 9.12 -9.51
C ASN A 67 -6.73 7.94 -8.64
N VAL A 68 -7.23 8.24 -7.43
CA VAL A 68 -7.64 7.27 -6.43
C VAL A 68 -9.13 7.44 -6.15
N ASN A 69 -9.91 6.39 -6.42
CA ASN A 69 -11.35 6.38 -6.17
C ASN A 69 -11.63 6.14 -4.69
N LEU A 70 -12.36 7.04 -4.04
CA LEU A 70 -12.64 7.01 -2.61
C LEU A 70 -14.15 6.98 -2.35
N GLN A 71 -14.57 6.36 -1.24
CA GLN A 71 -15.94 6.46 -0.73
C GLN A 71 -16.09 7.62 0.26
N GLU A 72 -15.09 7.84 1.07
CA GLU A 72 -14.99 8.84 2.11
C GLU A 72 -13.52 9.19 2.33
N GLU A 73 -13.16 9.79 3.45
CA GLU A 73 -11.77 9.93 3.87
C GLU A 73 -11.23 8.55 4.24
N GLU A 74 -10.20 8.08 3.53
CA GLU A 74 -9.65 6.73 3.67
C GLU A 74 -8.13 6.74 3.75
N VAL A 75 -7.56 5.76 4.47
CA VAL A 75 -6.13 5.48 4.42
C VAL A 75 -5.82 4.60 3.23
N VAL A 76 -5.11 5.16 2.29
CA VAL A 76 -4.72 4.51 1.03
C VAL A 76 -3.31 3.99 1.13
N ILE A 77 -3.11 2.73 0.76
CA ILE A 77 -1.81 2.05 0.72
C ILE A 77 -1.36 1.97 -0.73
N PHE A 78 -0.13 2.38 -0.98
CA PHE A 78 0.45 2.34 -2.31
C PHE A 78 1.39 1.14 -2.44
N ARG A 79 1.26 0.39 -3.53
CA ARG A 79 2.12 -0.74 -3.91
C ARG A 79 2.79 -0.43 -5.22
N LEU A 80 4.04 -0.83 -5.38
CA LEU A 80 4.81 -0.68 -6.61
C LEU A 80 5.14 -2.05 -7.18
N TRP A 81 4.87 -2.22 -8.47
CA TRP A 81 5.54 -3.23 -9.28
C TRP A 81 6.63 -2.57 -10.11
N GLU A 82 7.85 -2.98 -9.89
CA GLU A 82 9.00 -2.46 -10.62
C GLU A 82 9.30 -3.36 -11.81
N ARG A 83 9.30 -2.77 -13.01
CA ARG A 83 9.35 -3.50 -14.28
C ARG A 83 10.68 -4.21 -14.50
N GLU A 84 11.80 -3.55 -14.21
CA GLU A 84 13.14 -4.07 -14.52
C GLU A 84 13.48 -5.29 -13.67
N SER A 85 13.22 -5.24 -12.36
CA SER A 85 13.45 -6.36 -11.46
C SER A 85 12.30 -7.36 -11.41
N GLY A 86 11.12 -6.98 -11.89
CA GLY A 86 9.88 -7.75 -11.78
C GLY A 86 9.35 -7.86 -10.35
N LYS A 87 9.93 -7.10 -9.39
CA LYS A 87 9.58 -7.17 -7.97
C LYS A 87 8.33 -6.37 -7.64
N ASN A 88 7.60 -6.87 -6.65
CA ASN A 88 6.50 -6.15 -6.01
C ASN A 88 6.97 -5.60 -4.66
N TYR A 89 6.71 -4.32 -4.43
CA TYR A 89 6.94 -3.62 -3.17
C TYR A 89 5.57 -3.25 -2.61
N SER A 90 5.23 -3.81 -1.46
CA SER A 90 3.90 -3.68 -0.85
C SER A 90 3.89 -2.99 0.50
N ALA A 91 5.06 -2.56 0.97
CA ALA A 91 5.19 -1.86 2.25
C ALA A 91 5.81 -0.48 2.05
N GLY A 92 5.46 0.46 2.92
CA GLY A 92 6.21 1.68 3.14
C GLY A 92 5.55 2.98 2.72
N ASN A 93 4.54 2.99 1.86
CA ASN A 93 3.90 4.24 1.46
C ASN A 93 2.39 4.18 1.66
N SER A 94 1.86 5.12 2.45
CA SER A 94 0.43 5.30 2.65
C SER A 94 0.10 6.77 2.86
N MET A 95 -1.12 7.15 2.53
CA MET A 95 -1.63 8.50 2.74
C MET A 95 -3.09 8.42 3.20
N LYS A 96 -3.47 9.37 4.03
CA LYS A 96 -4.87 9.65 4.31
C LYS A 96 -5.34 10.61 3.22
N LEU A 97 -6.33 10.20 2.45
CA LEU A 97 -6.86 10.96 1.31
C LEU A 97 -8.33 11.30 1.51
N GLU A 98 -8.72 12.50 1.13
CA GLU A 98 -10.09 12.94 1.03
C GLU A 98 -10.53 13.08 -0.44
N MET A 99 -11.82 12.96 -0.67
CA MET A 99 -12.40 13.11 -2.02
C MET A 99 -12.15 14.52 -2.57
N GLY A 100 -11.72 14.59 -3.84
CA GLY A 100 -11.48 15.85 -4.54
C GLY A 100 -10.16 16.55 -4.20
N GLU A 101 -9.38 16.03 -3.26
CA GLU A 101 -8.08 16.59 -2.93
C GLU A 101 -7.02 16.28 -3.99
N THR A 102 -6.02 17.17 -4.05
CA THR A 102 -4.82 16.97 -4.86
C THR A 102 -3.59 17.09 -3.99
N HIS A 103 -2.81 16.03 -3.94
CA HIS A 103 -1.55 15.96 -3.20
C HIS A 103 -0.36 16.03 -4.16
N GLY A 104 0.59 16.88 -3.82
CA GLY A 104 1.74 17.17 -4.66
C GLY A 104 1.44 18.15 -5.80
N THR A 105 2.50 18.67 -6.38
CA THR A 105 2.48 19.57 -7.55
C THR A 105 3.62 19.22 -8.49
N VAL A 106 3.61 19.76 -9.72
CA VAL A 106 4.70 19.56 -10.68
C VAL A 106 6.07 20.05 -10.19
N ASN A 107 6.08 20.98 -9.23
CA ASN A 107 7.30 21.51 -8.62
C ASN A 107 7.63 20.91 -7.26
N ASN A 108 6.70 20.16 -6.67
CA ASN A 108 6.85 19.53 -5.35
C ASN A 108 6.02 18.24 -5.31
N PHE A 109 6.58 17.18 -5.85
CA PHE A 109 5.96 15.86 -5.82
C PHE A 109 5.88 15.29 -4.40
N VAL A 110 4.82 14.55 -4.10
CA VAL A 110 4.82 13.59 -2.99
C VAL A 110 5.94 12.58 -3.23
N LYS A 111 6.66 12.20 -2.17
CA LYS A 111 7.80 11.27 -2.29
C LYS A 111 7.36 9.85 -1.92
N PHE A 112 7.25 8.99 -2.91
CA PHE A 112 7.07 7.55 -2.71
C PHE A 112 8.43 6.87 -2.83
N ASP A 113 8.96 6.41 -1.69
CA ASP A 113 10.23 5.67 -1.64
C ASP A 113 10.01 4.29 -1.02
N TRP A 114 10.17 3.26 -1.82
CA TRP A 114 10.10 1.88 -1.35
C TRP A 114 11.47 1.40 -0.91
N ARG A 115 11.49 0.62 0.16
CA ARG A 115 12.69 -0.02 0.69
C ARG A 115 12.53 -1.53 0.67
N VAL A 116 13.63 -2.22 0.49
CA VAL A 116 13.65 -3.69 0.50
C VAL A 116 13.34 -4.23 1.91
N GLU A 117 13.73 -3.49 2.94
CA GLU A 117 13.45 -3.80 4.34
C GLU A 117 12.70 -2.65 4.98
N GLY A 118 11.43 -2.89 5.33
CA GLY A 118 10.66 -1.97 6.18
C GLY A 118 11.08 -2.10 7.65
N PRO A 119 10.69 -1.14 8.52
CA PRO A 119 10.92 -1.25 9.95
C PRO A 119 10.34 -2.57 10.47
N GLN A 120 11.13 -3.30 11.26
CA GLN A 120 10.71 -4.57 11.84
C GLN A 120 9.92 -4.31 13.12
N VAL A 121 8.75 -4.91 13.22
CA VAL A 121 7.94 -4.91 14.43
C VAL A 121 7.95 -6.30 15.03
N VAL A 122 8.29 -6.38 16.30
CA VAL A 122 8.28 -7.64 17.02
C VAL A 122 6.84 -8.00 17.37
N LEU A 123 6.36 -9.13 16.82
CA LEU A 123 5.06 -9.69 17.14
C LEU A 123 5.21 -10.74 18.24
N SER A 124 4.39 -10.63 19.25
CA SER A 124 4.14 -11.73 20.18
C SER A 124 2.75 -12.32 19.95
N HIS A 125 2.56 -13.58 20.34
CA HIS A 125 1.27 -14.24 20.16
C HIS A 125 0.86 -15.01 21.42
N SER A 126 -0.44 -15.08 21.67
CA SER A 126 -1.07 -15.98 22.65
C SER A 126 -1.68 -17.18 21.95
N ARG A 127 -1.68 -18.34 22.62
CA ARG A 127 -2.18 -19.57 21.99
C ARG A 127 -3.66 -19.85 22.24
N SER A 128 -4.19 -19.34 23.34
CA SER A 128 -5.60 -19.57 23.69
C SER A 128 -6.12 -18.46 24.62
N PRO A 129 -7.06 -17.60 24.18
CA PRO A 129 -7.46 -17.45 22.78
C PRO A 129 -6.29 -16.97 21.92
N PHE A 130 -6.31 -17.33 20.64
CA PHE A 130 -5.29 -16.84 19.71
C PHE A 130 -5.35 -15.30 19.62
N GLY A 131 -4.22 -14.66 19.76
CA GLY A 131 -4.12 -13.21 19.66
C GLY A 131 -2.73 -12.78 19.27
N ILE A 132 -2.66 -11.68 18.56
CA ILE A 132 -1.43 -11.01 18.16
C ILE A 132 -1.29 -9.76 19.00
N ASN A 133 -0.12 -9.61 19.64
CA ASN A 133 0.19 -8.43 20.46
C ASN A 133 1.43 -7.75 19.93
N PHE A 134 1.43 -6.44 19.90
CA PHE A 134 2.60 -5.64 19.55
C PHE A 134 2.56 -4.28 20.23
N GLU A 135 3.73 -3.71 20.49
CA GLU A 135 3.85 -2.34 20.94
C GLU A 135 3.73 -1.40 19.76
N SER A 136 2.81 -0.44 19.86
CA SER A 136 2.55 0.53 18.80
C SER A 136 3.11 1.90 19.16
N GLU A 137 3.63 2.60 18.17
CA GLU A 137 3.97 4.01 18.28
C GLU A 137 2.73 4.89 18.03
N LEU A 138 2.63 6.01 18.74
CA LEU A 138 1.51 6.94 18.60
C LEU A 138 1.45 7.49 17.16
N SER A 139 0.26 7.48 16.58
CA SER A 139 -0.01 8.00 15.22
C SER A 139 0.68 7.23 14.08
N GLN A 140 1.34 6.12 14.36
CA GLN A 140 1.90 5.23 13.34
C GLN A 140 0.83 4.26 12.85
N TYR A 141 0.69 4.10 11.54
CA TYR A 141 -0.21 3.10 10.96
C TYR A 141 0.50 1.75 10.77
N TYR A 142 -0.25 0.68 11.06
CA TYR A 142 0.17 -0.70 10.90
C TYR A 142 -0.81 -1.45 10.03
N GLN A 143 -0.31 -2.30 9.16
CA GLN A 143 -1.12 -3.21 8.34
C GLN A 143 -0.94 -4.63 8.83
N LEU A 144 -2.00 -5.22 9.37
CA LEU A 144 -2.03 -6.64 9.70
C LEU A 144 -2.48 -7.42 8.47
N GLU A 145 -1.69 -8.42 8.10
CA GLU A 145 -1.96 -9.28 6.94
C GLU A 145 -1.98 -10.74 7.36
N LYS A 146 -2.76 -11.57 6.63
CA LYS A 146 -2.80 -13.03 6.79
C LYS A 146 -2.48 -13.75 5.48
N SER A 147 -1.95 -14.98 5.60
CA SER A 147 -1.66 -15.87 4.48
C SER A 147 -1.83 -17.33 4.91
N SER A 148 -2.25 -18.19 3.99
CA SER A 148 -2.26 -19.65 4.16
C SER A 148 -1.02 -20.33 3.58
N ASP A 149 -0.26 -19.64 2.71
CA ASP A 149 0.84 -20.20 1.90
C ASP A 149 2.16 -19.41 2.00
N LEU A 150 2.20 -18.33 2.77
CA LEU A 150 3.34 -17.40 2.90
C LEU A 150 3.69 -16.62 1.61
N ILE A 151 2.95 -16.82 0.54
CA ILE A 151 3.16 -16.19 -0.77
C ILE A 151 2.10 -15.13 -1.00
N ASN A 152 0.83 -15.53 -0.87
CA ASN A 152 -0.32 -14.66 -1.07
C ASN A 152 -0.78 -14.11 0.28
N TRP A 153 -0.77 -12.78 0.42
CA TRP A 153 -1.12 -12.09 1.65
C TRP A 153 -2.34 -11.20 1.43
N SER A 154 -3.33 -11.33 2.29
CA SER A 154 -4.51 -10.48 2.33
C SER A 154 -4.50 -9.59 3.57
N VAL A 155 -4.98 -8.35 3.41
CA VAL A 155 -5.08 -7.39 4.51
C VAL A 155 -6.22 -7.82 5.43
N VAL A 156 -5.92 -7.92 6.72
CA VAL A 156 -6.92 -8.19 7.78
C VAL A 156 -7.45 -6.86 8.31
N GLU A 157 -6.54 -5.94 8.63
CA GLU A 157 -6.90 -4.66 9.26
C GLU A 157 -5.77 -3.65 9.09
N ILE A 158 -6.14 -2.36 9.05
CA ILE A 158 -5.22 -1.24 9.20
C ILE A 158 -5.44 -0.64 10.59
N ILE A 159 -4.40 -0.62 11.39
CA ILE A 159 -4.44 -0.27 12.80
C ILE A 159 -3.68 1.03 13.02
N LEU A 160 -4.34 2.03 13.62
CA LEU A 160 -3.66 3.24 14.08
C LEU A 160 -3.03 2.99 15.44
N GLY A 161 -1.73 3.23 15.53
CA GLY A 161 -0.99 3.09 16.78
C GLY A 161 -1.41 4.10 17.82
N SER A 162 -1.58 3.62 19.04
CA SER A 162 -2.01 4.39 20.20
C SER A 162 -0.88 4.77 21.16
N GLY A 163 0.36 4.42 20.85
CA GLY A 163 1.50 4.53 21.77
C GLY A 163 1.49 3.50 22.91
N LYS A 164 0.65 2.46 22.77
CA LYS A 164 0.47 1.38 23.78
C LYS A 164 0.52 0.03 23.10
N ASN A 165 0.54 -1.01 23.93
CA ASN A 165 0.37 -2.37 23.42
C ASN A 165 -1.02 -2.53 22.80
N ILE A 166 -1.07 -3.04 21.59
CA ILE A 166 -2.30 -3.37 20.86
C ILE A 166 -2.44 -4.87 20.82
N GLN A 167 -3.63 -5.35 21.17
CA GLN A 167 -4.01 -6.73 21.09
C GLN A 167 -5.08 -6.91 20.03
N HIS A 168 -4.78 -7.71 19.01
CA HIS A 168 -5.73 -8.13 18.00
C HIS A 168 -6.11 -9.60 18.23
N GLY A 169 -7.39 -9.86 18.49
CA GLY A 169 -7.92 -11.21 18.62
C GLY A 169 -8.07 -11.87 17.26
N GLY A 170 -7.36 -12.95 17.03
CA GLY A 170 -7.51 -13.74 15.81
C GLY A 170 -8.73 -14.63 15.85
N VAL A 171 -9.43 -14.77 14.74
CA VAL A 171 -10.43 -15.82 14.56
C VAL A 171 -9.68 -17.13 14.32
N ASN A 172 -9.83 -18.10 15.23
CA ASN A 172 -9.37 -19.47 15.00
C ASN A 172 -10.23 -20.07 13.87
N GLU A 173 -9.71 -20.09 12.66
CA GLU A 173 -10.25 -20.95 11.61
C GLU A 173 -9.81 -22.38 11.95
N GLU A 174 -10.73 -23.19 12.50
CA GLU A 174 -10.44 -24.56 12.87
C GLU A 174 -9.87 -25.35 11.70
N GLY A 175 -8.66 -25.86 11.85
CA GLY A 175 -8.03 -26.83 10.94
C GLY A 175 -7.12 -26.27 9.85
N SER A 176 -7.01 -24.98 9.65
CA SER A 176 -6.11 -24.41 8.64
C SER A 176 -4.90 -23.71 9.28
N LYS A 177 -3.72 -23.86 8.62
CA LYS A 177 -2.55 -23.06 8.99
C LYS A 177 -2.73 -21.64 8.45
N VAL A 178 -2.75 -20.66 9.33
CA VAL A 178 -2.79 -19.25 8.97
C VAL A 178 -1.55 -18.57 9.52
N PHE A 179 -0.89 -17.82 8.68
CA PHE A 179 0.27 -17.00 9.03
C PHE A 179 -0.15 -15.54 9.09
N TYR A 180 0.43 -14.81 10.01
CA TYR A 180 0.19 -13.38 10.17
C TYR A 180 1.50 -12.62 10.08
N ARG A 181 1.44 -11.42 9.54
CA ARG A 181 2.53 -10.44 9.59
C ARG A 181 1.98 -9.05 9.83
N LEU A 182 2.79 -8.23 10.47
CA LEU A 182 2.53 -6.82 10.67
C LEU A 182 3.52 -6.01 9.85
N ARG A 183 3.02 -5.00 9.15
CA ARG A 183 3.84 -4.03 8.42
C ARG A 183 3.61 -2.64 9.01
N VAL A 184 4.68 -1.89 9.16
CA VAL A 184 4.60 -0.46 9.48
C VAL A 184 4.40 0.30 8.18
N LEU A 185 3.37 1.15 8.14
CA LEU A 185 3.08 1.99 6.97
C LEU A 185 3.72 3.37 7.19
N LYS A 186 4.50 3.82 6.24
CA LYS A 186 5.01 5.20 6.23
C LYS A 186 3.90 6.10 5.71
N ILE A 187 3.38 6.99 6.57
CA ILE A 187 2.48 8.06 6.15
C ILE A 187 3.33 9.16 5.52
N ILE A 188 2.92 9.61 4.37
CA ILE A 188 3.52 10.75 3.66
C ILE A 188 2.54 11.90 3.83
N GLU A 189 2.98 12.94 4.51
CA GLU A 189 2.26 14.20 4.70
C GLU A 189 2.37 15.12 3.48
#